data_a6d3a51a01668c4c8d35a0b5a8177946
#
_entry.id   a6d3a51a01668c4c8d35a0b5a8177946
#
_cell.length_a   1.000
_cell.length_b   1.000
_cell.length_c   1.000
_cell.angle_alpha   90.00
_cell.angle_beta   90.00
_cell.angle_gamma   90.00
#
_symmetry.space_group_name_H-M   'P 1'
#
loop_
_entity.id
_entity.type
_entity.pdbx_description
1 polymer ?
#
loop_
_entity_poly.entity_id
_entity_poly.type
_entity_poly.pdbx_seq_one_letter_code
_entity_poly.pdbx_strand_id
1 'polypeptide(L)'
;MIIAVPSKNRAGRTTTQKVLPNCTFFVPESEVHQYEQFIKNVVAVPMTIRGITPTRNWILRNCNEKNVVFIDDDVKYCGYLRLDERKCKKIEIRDEQFWIEEFAKFFSMCEELKYKMWGVRTESSPRAAYPYKPILFRTYLTASCMGLINDGEYMFDESYVVKEDYEICLRHIRDKGGILGIRYLHWENEHWSTEGGCKDYRTIDVERQAIKKLIKEYPSMISSAKRTNNEFCIKLNL
;
A
#
# COMPACT_ATOMS: atom_id res chain seq x y z
N MET A 1 16.42 -5.75 -0.22
CA MET A 1 15.06 -5.16 -0.34
C MET A 1 14.40 -5.68 -1.60
N ILE A 2 13.15 -6.12 -1.52
CA ILE A 2 12.33 -6.49 -2.67
C ILE A 2 11.18 -5.50 -2.83
N ILE A 3 10.86 -5.16 -4.09
CA ILE A 3 9.65 -4.42 -4.44
C ILE A 3 8.66 -5.45 -4.99
N ALA A 4 7.65 -5.76 -4.20
CA ALA A 4 6.66 -6.80 -4.46
C ALA A 4 5.35 -6.21 -4.99
N VAL A 5 4.91 -6.66 -6.15
CA VAL A 5 3.69 -6.24 -6.84
C VAL A 5 2.72 -7.42 -6.93
N PRO A 6 1.79 -7.59 -5.99
CA PRO A 6 0.73 -8.57 -6.13
C PRO A 6 -0.19 -8.19 -7.29
N SER A 7 -0.45 -9.12 -8.21
CA SER A 7 -1.33 -8.86 -9.34
C SER A 7 -2.14 -10.10 -9.72
N LYS A 8 -3.36 -9.91 -10.23
CA LYS A 8 -4.24 -10.98 -10.68
C LYS A 8 -5.17 -10.49 -11.78
N ASN A 9 -5.32 -11.29 -12.85
CA ASN A 9 -6.19 -11.02 -14.00
C ASN A 9 -5.88 -9.68 -14.71
N ARG A 10 -4.60 -9.24 -14.72
CA ARG A 10 -4.18 -7.94 -15.29
C ARG A 10 -2.97 -8.03 -16.21
N ALA A 11 -2.60 -9.22 -16.68
CA ALA A 11 -1.51 -9.38 -17.64
C ALA A 11 -1.68 -8.44 -18.85
N GLY A 12 -0.59 -7.73 -19.22
CA GLY A 12 -0.60 -6.73 -20.30
C GLY A 12 -1.31 -5.40 -19.99
N ARG A 13 -1.96 -5.26 -18.82
CA ARG A 13 -2.67 -4.04 -18.41
C ARG A 13 -2.03 -3.33 -17.20
N THR A 14 -0.96 -3.90 -16.66
CA THR A 14 -0.21 -3.32 -15.55
C THR A 14 0.65 -2.14 -16.00
N THR A 15 0.89 -1.19 -15.11
CA THR A 15 1.66 0.03 -15.41
C THR A 15 2.87 0.23 -14.51
N THR A 16 2.91 -0.42 -13.35
CA THR A 16 3.95 -0.25 -12.33
C THR A 16 5.36 -0.55 -12.83
N GLN A 17 5.52 -1.57 -13.69
CA GLN A 17 6.81 -1.91 -14.32
C GLN A 17 7.38 -0.80 -15.23
N LYS A 18 6.56 0.17 -15.64
CA LYS A 18 7.02 1.32 -16.43
C LYS A 18 7.82 2.33 -15.59
N VAL A 19 7.59 2.32 -14.26
CA VAL A 19 8.29 3.17 -13.29
C VAL A 19 9.37 2.37 -12.57
N LEU A 20 9.08 1.10 -12.26
CA LEU A 20 9.93 0.18 -11.50
C LEU A 20 10.19 -1.10 -12.33
N PRO A 21 11.03 -1.04 -13.36
CA PRO A 21 11.27 -2.17 -14.27
C PRO A 21 11.80 -3.44 -13.61
N ASN A 22 12.47 -3.31 -12.46
CA ASN A 22 13.04 -4.42 -11.72
C ASN A 22 12.19 -4.90 -10.54
N CYS A 23 10.96 -4.38 -10.36
CA CYS A 23 10.02 -4.92 -9.38
C CYS A 23 9.64 -6.37 -9.71
N THR A 24 9.22 -7.10 -8.68
CA THR A 24 8.81 -8.51 -8.82
C THR A 24 7.30 -8.63 -8.71
N PHE A 25 6.68 -9.14 -9.75
CA PHE A 25 5.25 -9.43 -9.77
C PHE A 25 4.98 -10.80 -9.16
N PHE A 26 4.04 -10.83 -8.21
CA PHE A 26 3.55 -12.04 -7.56
C PHE A 26 2.14 -12.32 -8.08
N VAL A 27 2.01 -13.37 -8.88
CA VAL A 27 0.79 -13.68 -9.61
C VAL A 27 0.33 -15.13 -9.36
N PRO A 28 -0.95 -15.45 -9.50
CA PRO A 28 -1.39 -16.84 -9.43
C PRO A 28 -0.58 -17.72 -10.41
N GLU A 29 -0.20 -18.93 -9.98
CA GLU A 29 0.60 -19.84 -10.80
C GLU A 29 -0.02 -20.13 -12.17
N SER A 30 -1.35 -20.10 -12.27
CA SER A 30 -2.08 -20.25 -13.54
C SER A 30 -1.94 -19.08 -14.51
N GLU A 31 -1.46 -17.92 -14.03
CA GLU A 31 -1.34 -16.69 -14.84
C GLU A 31 0.13 -16.36 -15.19
N VAL A 32 1.10 -17.05 -14.63
CA VAL A 32 2.55 -16.76 -14.80
C VAL A 32 2.93 -16.56 -16.25
N HIS A 33 2.60 -17.51 -17.12
CA HIS A 33 2.95 -17.46 -18.53
C HIS A 33 2.39 -16.23 -19.27
N GLN A 34 1.24 -15.71 -18.81
CA GLN A 34 0.64 -14.50 -19.39
C GLN A 34 1.43 -13.25 -18.98
N TYR A 35 1.90 -13.20 -17.71
CA TYR A 35 2.65 -12.05 -17.22
C TYR A 35 4.09 -12.02 -17.73
N GLU A 36 4.76 -13.16 -17.90
CA GLU A 36 6.13 -13.26 -18.43
C GLU A 36 6.29 -12.65 -19.82
N GLN A 37 5.20 -12.48 -20.58
CA GLN A 37 5.21 -11.80 -21.88
C GLN A 37 5.48 -10.30 -21.77
N PHE A 38 5.25 -9.68 -20.60
CA PHE A 38 5.31 -8.23 -20.39
C PHE A 38 6.18 -7.83 -19.20
N ILE A 39 6.44 -8.76 -18.27
CA ILE A 39 7.09 -8.52 -16.98
C ILE A 39 8.36 -9.35 -16.88
N LYS A 40 9.45 -8.69 -16.49
CA LYS A 40 10.77 -9.33 -16.38
C LYS A 40 10.87 -10.33 -15.20
N ASN A 41 10.33 -9.93 -14.04
CA ASN A 41 10.43 -10.73 -12.82
C ASN A 41 9.04 -11.14 -12.37
N VAL A 42 8.71 -12.41 -12.52
CA VAL A 42 7.41 -12.99 -12.13
C VAL A 42 7.64 -14.16 -11.19
N VAL A 43 6.88 -14.20 -10.11
CA VAL A 43 6.89 -15.27 -9.11
C VAL A 43 5.49 -15.87 -9.00
N ALA A 44 5.42 -17.19 -9.09
CA ALA A 44 4.18 -17.95 -8.95
C ALA A 44 3.71 -17.98 -7.50
N VAL A 45 2.46 -17.58 -7.26
CA VAL A 45 1.76 -17.77 -5.98
C VAL A 45 0.84 -18.98 -6.11
N PRO A 46 0.89 -19.96 -5.19
CA PRO A 46 0.07 -21.17 -5.27
C PRO A 46 -1.43 -20.85 -5.35
N MET A 47 -2.18 -21.61 -6.13
CA MET A 47 -3.64 -21.44 -6.32
C MET A 47 -4.46 -21.62 -5.03
N THR A 48 -3.88 -22.22 -4.00
CA THR A 48 -4.46 -22.33 -2.66
C THR A 48 -4.49 -20.98 -1.92
N ILE A 49 -3.63 -20.06 -2.28
CA ILE A 49 -3.54 -18.70 -1.72
C ILE A 49 -4.51 -17.79 -2.48
N ARG A 50 -5.60 -17.36 -1.81
CA ARG A 50 -6.65 -16.57 -2.45
C ARG A 50 -6.91 -15.28 -1.70
N GLY A 51 -6.95 -14.15 -2.43
CA GLY A 51 -7.16 -12.82 -1.88
C GLY A 51 -5.85 -12.07 -1.59
N ILE A 52 -5.97 -10.75 -1.47
CA ILE A 52 -4.79 -9.87 -1.33
C ILE A 52 -4.05 -10.10 0.00
N THR A 53 -4.79 -10.26 1.09
CA THR A 53 -4.22 -10.44 2.44
C THR A 53 -3.39 -11.71 2.55
N PRO A 54 -3.92 -12.91 2.18
CA PRO A 54 -3.12 -14.13 2.14
C PRO A 54 -1.95 -14.07 1.17
N THR A 55 -2.10 -13.38 0.02
CA THR A 55 -1.01 -13.21 -0.96
C THR A 55 0.14 -12.39 -0.37
N ARG A 56 -0.13 -11.26 0.30
CA ARG A 56 0.91 -10.48 0.98
C ARG A 56 1.60 -11.29 2.08
N ASN A 57 0.85 -12.03 2.87
CA ASN A 57 1.42 -12.90 3.89
C ASN A 57 2.28 -14.03 3.29
N TRP A 58 1.83 -14.61 2.18
CA TRP A 58 2.63 -15.60 1.48
C TRP A 58 3.96 -15.01 0.98
N ILE A 59 3.94 -13.79 0.42
CA ILE A 59 5.14 -13.06 0.02
C ILE A 59 6.08 -12.87 1.20
N LEU A 60 5.59 -12.37 2.34
CA LEU A 60 6.40 -12.15 3.54
C LEU A 60 7.05 -13.44 4.05
N ARG A 61 6.34 -14.57 3.98
CA ARG A 61 6.87 -15.89 4.44
C ARG A 61 7.87 -16.50 3.47
N ASN A 62 7.79 -16.18 2.17
CA ASN A 62 8.58 -16.87 1.13
C ASN A 62 9.66 -15.99 0.52
N CYS A 63 9.69 -14.70 0.78
CA CYS A 63 10.83 -13.86 0.41
C CYS A 63 11.87 -13.84 1.55
N ASN A 64 13.14 -13.95 1.20
CA ASN A 64 14.26 -13.90 2.16
C ASN A 64 14.69 -12.46 2.49
N GLU A 65 13.95 -11.47 2.02
CA GLU A 65 14.30 -10.08 2.15
C GLU A 65 13.78 -9.49 3.47
N LYS A 66 14.67 -8.83 4.22
CA LYS A 66 14.31 -8.10 5.44
C LYS A 66 13.36 -6.93 5.16
N ASN A 67 13.52 -6.25 4.04
CA ASN A 67 12.77 -5.07 3.66
C ASN A 67 11.88 -5.40 2.45
N VAL A 68 10.58 -5.35 2.63
CA VAL A 68 9.58 -5.62 1.59
C VAL A 68 8.77 -4.37 1.32
N VAL A 69 8.75 -3.91 0.08
CA VAL A 69 7.90 -2.82 -0.39
C VAL A 69 6.75 -3.41 -1.19
N PHE A 70 5.53 -3.21 -0.73
CA PHE A 70 4.32 -3.55 -1.49
C PHE A 70 3.88 -2.36 -2.32
N ILE A 71 3.61 -2.61 -3.60
CA ILE A 71 3.11 -1.62 -4.56
C ILE A 71 1.99 -2.26 -5.37
N ASP A 72 0.93 -1.51 -5.63
CA ASP A 72 -0.14 -1.97 -6.54
C ASP A 72 0.35 -2.02 -7.99
N ASP A 73 -0.30 -2.80 -8.84
CA ASP A 73 0.10 -3.08 -10.21
C ASP A 73 -0.32 -2.01 -11.25
N ASP A 74 -1.05 -0.98 -10.80
CA ASP A 74 -1.69 0.05 -11.64
C ASP A 74 -1.20 1.48 -11.33
N VAL A 75 0.08 1.65 -11.04
CA VAL A 75 0.67 2.97 -10.77
C VAL A 75 0.56 3.85 -12.01
N LYS A 76 -0.10 4.98 -11.84
CA LYS A 76 -0.31 5.99 -12.89
C LYS A 76 0.70 7.12 -12.82
N TYR A 77 0.99 7.56 -11.60
CA TYR A 77 1.85 8.69 -11.33
C TYR A 77 2.57 8.52 -10.00
N CYS A 78 3.84 8.88 -9.97
CA CYS A 78 4.60 8.99 -8.74
C CYS A 78 5.60 10.15 -8.84
N GLY A 79 5.86 10.83 -7.73
CA GLY A 79 6.78 11.96 -7.70
C GLY A 79 6.67 12.84 -6.47
N TYR A 80 7.20 14.04 -6.58
CA TYR A 80 7.13 15.04 -5.54
C TYR A 80 5.86 15.87 -5.60
N LEU A 81 5.45 16.32 -4.41
CA LEU A 81 4.51 17.44 -4.26
C LEU A 81 5.32 18.68 -3.89
N ARG A 82 5.45 19.61 -4.83
CA ARG A 82 6.16 20.87 -4.62
C ARG A 82 5.19 22.01 -4.43
N LEU A 83 5.34 22.74 -3.33
CA LEU A 83 4.65 24.00 -3.14
C LEU A 83 5.39 25.10 -3.93
N ASP A 84 4.68 25.70 -4.87
CA ASP A 84 5.17 26.83 -5.66
C ASP A 84 4.20 28.00 -5.40
N GLU A 85 4.67 29.02 -4.67
CA GLU A 85 3.86 30.14 -4.19
C GLU A 85 2.63 29.69 -3.40
N ARG A 86 1.46 29.60 -4.04
CA ARG A 86 0.20 29.17 -3.44
C ARG A 86 -0.39 27.91 -4.07
N LYS A 87 0.33 27.28 -4.99
CA LYS A 87 -0.13 26.10 -5.73
C LYS A 87 0.79 24.91 -5.45
N CYS A 88 0.19 23.77 -5.19
CA CYS A 88 0.93 22.52 -5.12
C CYS A 88 1.04 21.94 -6.53
N LYS A 89 2.26 21.76 -7.01
CA LYS A 89 2.56 21.13 -8.30
C LYS A 89 3.02 19.68 -8.07
N LYS A 90 2.55 18.78 -8.93
CA LYS A 90 3.06 17.42 -9.04
C LYS A 90 4.29 17.44 -9.96
N ILE A 91 5.40 16.88 -9.50
CA ILE A 91 6.61 16.69 -10.28
C ILE A 91 6.82 15.19 -10.40
N GLU A 92 6.59 14.66 -11.60
CA GLU A 92 6.72 13.23 -11.88
C GLU A 92 8.18 12.79 -11.83
N ILE A 93 8.42 11.61 -11.24
CA ILE A 93 9.74 10.97 -11.18
C ILE A 93 9.60 9.54 -11.70
N ARG A 94 10.26 9.26 -12.82
CA ARG A 94 10.30 7.94 -13.46
C ARG A 94 11.63 7.21 -13.28
N ASP A 95 12.52 7.78 -12.49
CA ASP A 95 13.81 7.18 -12.18
C ASP A 95 13.64 6.12 -11.09
N GLU A 96 13.83 4.85 -11.44
CA GLU A 96 13.74 3.73 -10.52
C GLU A 96 14.79 3.84 -9.40
N GLN A 97 16.00 4.29 -9.72
CA GLN A 97 17.09 4.41 -8.73
C GLN A 97 16.72 5.41 -7.63
N PHE A 98 16.09 6.52 -8.00
CA PHE A 98 15.55 7.47 -7.03
C PHE A 98 14.59 6.79 -6.05
N TRP A 99 13.67 5.95 -6.54
CA TRP A 99 12.70 5.26 -5.68
C TRP A 99 13.35 4.23 -4.79
N ILE A 100 14.33 3.48 -5.29
CA ILE A 100 15.11 2.52 -4.49
C ILE A 100 15.82 3.23 -3.32
N GLU A 101 16.43 4.37 -3.59
CA GLU A 101 17.12 5.17 -2.57
C GLU A 101 16.15 5.75 -1.53
N GLU A 102 15.01 6.30 -1.96
CA GLU A 102 13.99 6.81 -1.02
C GLU A 102 13.42 5.69 -0.16
N PHE A 103 13.09 4.53 -0.73
CA PHE A 103 12.61 3.39 0.04
C PHE A 103 13.64 2.90 1.07
N ALA A 104 14.91 2.86 0.69
CA ALA A 104 16.00 2.51 1.62
C ALA A 104 16.10 3.53 2.78
N LYS A 105 16.00 4.83 2.50
CA LYS A 105 15.95 5.88 3.54
C LYS A 105 14.77 5.70 4.48
N PHE A 106 13.57 5.36 3.96
CA PHE A 106 12.39 5.16 4.81
C PHE A 106 12.55 3.96 5.72
N PHE A 107 13.18 2.87 5.27
CA PHE A 107 13.51 1.75 6.13
C PHE A 107 14.51 2.13 7.21
N SER A 108 15.58 2.88 6.88
CA SER A 108 16.53 3.38 7.87
C SER A 108 15.84 4.25 8.93
N MET A 109 14.97 5.17 8.52
CA MET A 109 14.17 5.99 9.45
C MET A 109 13.26 5.13 10.33
N CYS A 110 12.65 4.07 9.79
CA CYS A 110 11.84 3.15 10.57
C CYS A 110 12.68 2.44 11.64
N GLU A 111 13.88 1.97 11.31
CA GLU A 111 14.78 1.33 12.25
C GLU A 111 15.18 2.28 13.39
N GLU A 112 15.54 3.52 13.09
CA GLU A 112 15.89 4.54 14.08
C GLU A 112 14.72 4.87 15.03
N LEU A 113 13.49 4.96 14.46
CA LEU A 113 12.26 5.24 15.20
C LEU A 113 11.67 4.00 15.90
N LYS A 114 12.25 2.81 15.68
CA LYS A 114 11.73 1.51 16.14
C LYS A 114 10.35 1.19 15.57
N TYR A 115 10.03 1.73 14.40
CA TYR A 115 8.85 1.38 13.62
C TYR A 115 9.15 0.21 12.67
N LYS A 116 8.12 -0.48 12.23
CA LYS A 116 8.24 -1.62 11.30
C LYS A 116 7.66 -1.32 9.93
N MET A 117 6.99 -0.19 9.78
CA MET A 117 6.32 0.13 8.53
C MET A 117 6.33 1.61 8.20
N TRP A 118 6.34 1.88 6.92
CA TRP A 118 6.17 3.18 6.32
C TRP A 118 5.22 3.10 5.11
N GLY A 119 4.72 4.23 4.65
CA GLY A 119 3.98 4.30 3.40
C GLY A 119 3.89 5.71 2.84
N VAL A 120 3.68 5.77 1.54
CA VAL A 120 3.47 7.02 0.82
C VAL A 120 1.98 7.24 0.68
N ARG A 121 1.53 8.46 0.93
CA ARG A 121 0.12 8.81 0.80
C ARG A 121 -0.31 8.88 -0.66
N THR A 122 -1.44 8.28 -0.97
CA THR A 122 -2.01 8.16 -2.34
C THR A 122 -3.11 9.17 -2.63
N GLU A 123 -3.19 10.29 -1.90
CA GLU A 123 -4.21 11.29 -2.18
C GLU A 123 -3.95 12.04 -3.48
N SER A 124 -4.92 12.02 -4.36
CA SER A 124 -4.90 12.71 -5.65
C SER A 124 -4.97 14.24 -5.54
N SER A 125 -5.44 14.75 -4.41
CA SER A 125 -5.57 16.19 -4.21
C SER A 125 -4.29 16.83 -3.67
N PRO A 126 -3.64 17.72 -4.42
CA PRO A 126 -2.50 18.48 -3.92
C PRO A 126 -2.79 19.29 -2.65
N ARG A 127 -4.06 19.63 -2.40
CA ARG A 127 -4.49 20.36 -1.20
C ARG A 127 -4.46 19.51 0.06
N ALA A 128 -4.64 18.19 -0.08
CA ALA A 128 -4.62 17.26 1.04
C ALA A 128 -3.19 16.78 1.39
N ALA A 129 -2.29 16.82 0.42
CA ALA A 129 -0.88 16.49 0.58
C ALA A 129 -0.08 17.75 0.92
N TYR A 130 -0.33 18.28 2.11
CA TYR A 130 0.19 19.58 2.47
C TYR A 130 1.68 19.55 2.82
N PRO A 131 2.53 20.38 2.18
CA PRO A 131 3.98 20.36 2.38
C PRO A 131 4.45 20.75 3.79
N TYR A 132 3.63 21.43 4.59
CA TYR A 132 3.97 21.81 5.96
C TYR A 132 3.98 20.64 6.95
N LYS A 133 3.46 19.47 6.57
CA LYS A 133 3.54 18.23 7.35
C LYS A 133 4.06 17.12 6.45
N PRO A 134 5.34 17.13 6.09
CA PRO A 134 5.92 16.21 5.12
C PRO A 134 5.93 14.75 5.63
N ILE A 135 5.91 14.57 6.95
CA ILE A 135 5.89 13.27 7.61
C ILE A 135 4.79 13.27 8.67
N LEU A 136 4.09 12.16 8.81
CA LEU A 136 3.13 11.89 9.88
C LEU A 136 3.47 10.58 10.57
N PHE A 137 3.37 10.54 11.90
CA PHE A 137 3.59 9.33 12.68
C PHE A 137 2.29 8.62 13.09
N ARG A 138 1.15 9.26 12.92
CA ARG A 138 -0.17 8.69 13.20
C ARG A 138 -1.10 8.98 12.03
N THR A 139 -1.17 8.05 11.11
CA THR A 139 -1.96 8.17 9.88
C THR A 139 -2.31 6.79 9.34
N TYR A 140 -3.25 6.71 8.41
CA TYR A 140 -3.40 5.52 7.58
C TYR A 140 -2.35 5.49 6.49
N LEU A 141 -1.87 4.31 6.20
CA LEU A 141 -1.14 4.00 4.99
C LEU A 141 -2.04 3.11 4.13
N THR A 142 -1.99 3.31 2.85
CA THR A 142 -2.61 2.39 1.89
C THR A 142 -1.52 1.48 1.33
N ALA A 143 -1.88 0.24 1.09
CA ALA A 143 -0.93 -0.71 0.54
C ALA A 143 -0.58 -0.47 -0.94
N SER A 144 -1.04 0.65 -1.50
CA SER A 144 -0.65 1.12 -2.84
C SER A 144 0.84 1.44 -2.97
N CYS A 145 1.47 1.90 -1.87
CA CYS A 145 2.92 2.04 -1.73
C CYS A 145 3.29 2.04 -0.25
N MET A 146 3.67 0.89 0.28
CA MET A 146 4.06 0.73 1.68
C MET A 146 5.24 -0.23 1.83
N GLY A 147 6.11 0.06 2.79
CA GLY A 147 7.20 -0.82 3.19
C GLY A 147 6.95 -1.45 4.55
N LEU A 148 7.36 -2.70 4.69
CA LEU A 148 7.31 -3.47 5.93
C LEU A 148 8.68 -4.11 6.20
N ILE A 149 9.18 -3.96 7.43
CA ILE A 149 10.35 -4.71 7.91
C ILE A 149 9.87 -6.13 8.21
N ASN A 150 10.34 -7.08 7.39
CA ASN A 150 9.93 -8.48 7.42
C ASN A 150 10.80 -9.28 8.40
N ASP A 151 10.53 -9.14 9.68
CA ASP A 151 11.19 -9.89 10.75
C ASP A 151 10.24 -10.86 11.47
N GLY A 152 9.05 -11.07 10.92
CA GLY A 152 8.01 -11.96 11.45
C GLY A 152 7.14 -11.33 12.54
N GLU A 153 7.43 -10.11 13.01
CA GLU A 153 6.64 -9.45 14.05
C GLU A 153 5.26 -9.01 13.53
N TYR A 154 5.18 -8.55 12.28
CA TYR A 154 3.94 -8.08 11.68
C TYR A 154 3.59 -8.87 10.43
N MET A 155 2.42 -9.50 10.46
CA MET A 155 1.75 -10.12 9.32
C MET A 155 0.37 -9.48 9.20
N PHE A 156 -0.22 -9.47 8.01
CA PHE A 156 -1.59 -8.99 7.82
C PHE A 156 -2.58 -9.95 8.47
N ASP A 157 -3.64 -9.43 9.09
CA ASP A 157 -4.72 -10.25 9.65
C ASP A 157 -5.62 -10.76 8.52
N GLU A 158 -5.54 -12.07 8.23
CA GLU A 158 -6.30 -12.73 7.16
C GLU A 158 -7.81 -12.78 7.40
N SER A 159 -8.26 -12.42 8.60
CA SER A 159 -9.71 -12.25 8.87
C SER A 159 -10.28 -10.95 8.28
N TYR A 160 -9.40 -10.06 7.76
CA TYR A 160 -9.76 -8.88 6.99
C TYR A 160 -9.59 -9.15 5.50
N VAL A 161 -10.70 -9.40 4.81
CA VAL A 161 -10.73 -9.59 3.35
C VAL A 161 -10.48 -8.27 2.61
N VAL A 162 -10.87 -7.17 3.23
CA VAL A 162 -10.61 -5.78 2.82
C VAL A 162 -10.25 -4.96 4.05
N LYS A 163 -9.58 -3.79 3.90
CA LYS A 163 -9.11 -2.95 5.00
C LYS A 163 -8.01 -3.58 5.86
N GLU A 164 -7.31 -4.58 5.36
CA GLU A 164 -6.14 -5.19 5.99
C GLU A 164 -5.01 -4.18 6.18
N ASP A 165 -4.91 -3.21 5.26
CA ASP A 165 -3.97 -2.10 5.31
C ASP A 165 -4.29 -1.12 6.45
N TYR A 166 -5.57 -0.87 6.72
CA TYR A 166 -6.00 -0.07 7.88
C TYR A 166 -5.74 -0.80 9.19
N GLU A 167 -6.06 -2.11 9.23
CA GLU A 167 -5.88 -2.92 10.43
C GLU A 167 -4.40 -2.95 10.85
N ILE A 168 -3.49 -3.28 9.94
CA ILE A 168 -2.07 -3.36 10.27
C ILE A 168 -1.51 -2.00 10.71
N CYS A 169 -1.99 -0.87 10.14
CA CYS A 169 -1.63 0.47 10.59
C CYS A 169 -2.07 0.74 12.03
N LEU A 170 -3.34 0.43 12.36
CA LEU A 170 -3.89 0.66 13.69
C LEU A 170 -3.17 -0.19 14.74
N ARG A 171 -2.93 -1.46 14.43
CA ARG A 171 -2.19 -2.37 15.28
C ARG A 171 -0.78 -1.87 15.54
N HIS A 172 -0.10 -1.43 14.50
CA HIS A 172 1.25 -0.89 14.61
C HIS A 172 1.30 0.41 15.43
N ILE A 173 0.34 1.35 15.22
CA ILE A 173 0.25 2.57 16.02
C ILE A 173 -0.04 2.25 17.49
N ARG A 174 -0.90 1.25 17.79
CA ARG A 174 -1.18 0.79 19.14
C ARG A 174 0.09 0.22 19.81
N ASP A 175 0.83 -0.61 19.11
CA ASP A 175 1.93 -1.41 19.66
C ASP A 175 3.26 -0.61 19.71
N LYS A 176 3.49 0.27 18.73
CA LYS A 176 4.75 1.04 18.57
C LYS A 176 4.58 2.55 18.78
N GLY A 177 3.37 3.03 18.97
CA GLY A 177 3.08 4.46 19.13
C GLY A 177 2.98 5.26 17.82
N GLY A 178 3.37 4.71 16.70
CA GLY A 178 3.32 5.38 15.39
C GLY A 178 3.76 4.52 14.22
N ILE A 179 3.61 5.07 13.04
CA ILE A 179 4.08 4.55 11.74
C ILE A 179 4.69 5.71 10.95
N LEU A 180 5.51 5.43 9.95
CA LEU A 180 6.12 6.49 9.13
C LEU A 180 5.28 6.76 7.88
N GLY A 181 4.48 7.83 7.91
CA GLY A 181 3.67 8.29 6.78
C GLY A 181 4.38 9.39 6.00
N ILE A 182 4.74 9.14 4.75
CA ILE A 182 5.42 10.08 3.85
C ILE A 182 4.39 10.86 3.06
N ARG A 183 4.42 12.20 3.13
CA ARG A 183 3.43 13.07 2.49
C ARG A 183 4.01 14.02 1.45
N TYR A 184 5.31 14.23 1.43
CA TYR A 184 5.96 15.06 0.40
C TYR A 184 6.11 14.33 -0.93
N LEU A 185 6.01 13.00 -0.92
CA LEU A 185 5.91 12.19 -2.11
C LEU A 185 4.44 11.87 -2.42
N HIS A 186 4.19 11.64 -3.69
CA HIS A 186 2.88 11.31 -4.22
C HIS A 186 2.95 10.04 -5.05
N TRP A 187 2.05 9.12 -4.77
CA TRP A 187 1.91 7.85 -5.46
C TRP A 187 0.44 7.65 -5.82
N GLU A 188 0.10 7.73 -7.10
CA GLU A 188 -1.28 7.68 -7.60
C GLU A 188 -1.50 6.42 -8.45
N ASN A 189 -2.55 5.71 -8.14
CA ASN A 189 -2.96 4.50 -8.82
C ASN A 189 -4.20 4.74 -9.68
N GLU A 190 -4.44 3.87 -10.63
CA GLU A 190 -5.63 3.88 -11.47
C GLU A 190 -6.81 3.23 -10.73
N HIS A 191 -7.42 3.97 -9.77
CA HIS A 191 -8.51 3.44 -8.98
C HIS A 191 -9.79 3.22 -9.80
N TRP A 192 -10.46 2.08 -9.60
CA TRP A 192 -11.83 1.75 -10.03
C TRP A 192 -12.09 1.50 -11.52
N SER A 193 -11.17 1.79 -12.43
CA SER A 193 -11.43 1.71 -13.88
C SER A 193 -11.10 0.35 -14.49
N THR A 194 -10.18 -0.42 -13.91
CA THR A 194 -9.70 -1.69 -14.47
C THR A 194 -10.39 -2.91 -13.84
N GLU A 195 -10.80 -3.87 -14.66
CA GLU A 195 -11.27 -5.20 -14.25
C GLU A 195 -10.12 -6.00 -13.62
N GLY A 196 -10.46 -6.92 -12.71
CA GLY A 196 -9.50 -7.78 -12.00
C GLY A 196 -9.15 -7.29 -10.59
N GLY A 197 -8.17 -7.93 -9.96
CA GLY A 197 -7.75 -7.64 -8.60
C GLY A 197 -8.81 -7.98 -7.54
N CYS A 198 -9.06 -7.04 -6.62
CA CYS A 198 -9.98 -7.26 -5.49
C CYS A 198 -11.46 -7.09 -5.82
N LYS A 199 -11.83 -6.71 -7.05
CA LYS A 199 -13.23 -6.41 -7.41
C LYS A 199 -14.17 -7.60 -7.25
N ASP A 200 -13.68 -8.81 -7.46
CA ASP A 200 -14.49 -10.03 -7.43
C ASP A 200 -15.17 -10.29 -6.06
N TYR A 201 -14.57 -9.79 -4.98
CA TYR A 201 -15.05 -10.03 -3.60
C TYR A 201 -15.28 -8.74 -2.80
N ARG A 202 -14.91 -7.59 -3.32
CA ARG A 202 -15.03 -6.28 -2.65
C ARG A 202 -16.43 -5.71 -2.87
N THR A 203 -17.38 -6.16 -2.06
CA THR A 203 -18.75 -5.64 -2.06
C THR A 203 -18.95 -4.57 -0.99
N ILE A 204 -20.04 -3.80 -1.11
CA ILE A 204 -20.45 -2.80 -0.12
C ILE A 204 -20.60 -3.43 1.27
N ASP A 205 -21.19 -4.63 1.35
CA ASP A 205 -21.41 -5.30 2.64
C ASP A 205 -20.11 -5.80 3.26
N VAL A 206 -19.17 -6.29 2.46
CA VAL A 206 -17.82 -6.67 2.92
C VAL A 206 -17.09 -5.46 3.49
N GLU A 207 -17.16 -4.31 2.81
CA GLU A 207 -16.57 -3.04 3.30
C GLU A 207 -17.20 -2.60 4.63
N ARG A 208 -18.54 -2.65 4.75
CA ARG A 208 -19.27 -2.31 5.99
C ARG A 208 -18.90 -3.23 7.14
N GLN A 209 -18.80 -4.52 6.90
CA GLN A 209 -18.40 -5.49 7.92
C GLN A 209 -16.97 -5.25 8.41
N ALA A 210 -16.03 -5.02 7.49
CA ALA A 210 -14.65 -4.70 7.85
C ALA A 210 -14.55 -3.43 8.69
N ILE A 211 -15.28 -2.36 8.35
CA ILE A 211 -15.31 -1.11 9.12
C ILE A 211 -15.92 -1.32 10.51
N LYS A 212 -17.03 -2.03 10.62
CA LYS A 212 -17.64 -2.35 11.92
C LYS A 212 -16.68 -3.15 12.81
N LYS A 213 -15.97 -4.10 12.22
CA LYS A 213 -14.94 -4.89 12.91
C LYS A 213 -13.81 -4.01 13.39
N LEU A 214 -13.24 -3.15 12.53
CA LEU A 214 -12.18 -2.20 12.91
C LEU A 214 -12.60 -1.29 14.08
N ILE A 215 -13.81 -0.69 14.03
CA ILE A 215 -14.30 0.17 15.10
C ILE A 215 -14.45 -0.60 16.41
N LYS A 216 -14.89 -1.87 16.35
CA LYS A 216 -15.02 -2.73 17.52
C LYS A 216 -13.65 -3.09 18.13
N GLU A 217 -12.65 -3.34 17.31
CA GLU A 217 -11.30 -3.75 17.76
C GLU A 217 -10.45 -2.56 18.20
N TYR A 218 -10.68 -1.36 17.63
CA TYR A 218 -9.92 -0.15 17.90
C TYR A 218 -10.80 1.04 18.31
N PRO A 219 -11.68 0.91 19.34
CA PRO A 219 -12.72 1.90 19.63
C PRO A 219 -12.19 3.26 20.08
N SER A 220 -11.00 3.29 20.70
CA SER A 220 -10.33 4.53 21.13
C SER A 220 -9.58 5.23 19.99
N MET A 221 -9.23 4.51 18.94
CA MET A 221 -8.37 5.01 17.87
C MET A 221 -9.14 5.50 16.65
N ILE A 222 -10.33 4.95 16.42
CA ILE A 222 -11.15 5.27 15.24
C ILE A 222 -12.61 5.43 15.58
N SER A 223 -13.30 6.20 14.77
CA SER A 223 -14.76 6.34 14.78
C SER A 223 -15.31 6.41 13.37
N SER A 224 -16.61 6.16 13.21
CA SER A 224 -17.28 6.38 11.93
C SER A 224 -17.24 7.86 11.56
N ALA A 225 -16.86 8.16 10.32
CA ALA A 225 -16.96 9.52 9.79
C ALA A 225 -18.26 9.67 9.00
N LYS A 226 -19.16 10.55 9.44
CA LYS A 226 -20.30 10.96 8.63
C LYS A 226 -19.83 11.94 7.55
N ARG A 227 -19.55 11.44 6.37
CA ARG A 227 -19.42 12.26 5.15
C ARG A 227 -20.63 11.99 4.27
N THR A 228 -21.22 13.04 3.74
CA THR A 228 -22.50 13.07 3.05
C THR A 228 -22.65 12.12 1.85
N ASN A 229 -21.56 11.56 1.34
CA ASN A 229 -21.57 10.67 0.16
C ASN A 229 -20.70 9.42 0.29
N ASN A 230 -20.20 9.09 1.48
CA ASN A 230 -19.37 7.88 1.63
C ASN A 230 -19.50 7.29 3.03
N GLU A 231 -20.33 6.25 3.15
CA GLU A 231 -20.59 5.50 4.40
C GLU A 231 -19.35 4.72 4.89
N PHE A 232 -18.29 4.65 4.08
CA PHE A 232 -17.09 3.86 4.34
C PHE A 232 -15.92 4.69 4.89
N CYS A 233 -16.17 5.94 5.26
CA CYS A 233 -15.14 6.76 5.87
C CYS A 233 -15.03 6.49 7.37
N ILE A 234 -13.82 6.19 7.82
CA ILE A 234 -13.45 6.19 9.22
C ILE A 234 -12.54 7.38 9.52
N LYS A 235 -12.69 7.92 10.72
CA LYS A 235 -11.86 9.01 11.24
C LYS A 235 -10.89 8.45 12.27
N LEU A 236 -9.62 8.81 12.15
CA LEU A 236 -8.63 8.60 13.21
C LEU A 236 -8.91 9.60 14.34
N ASN A 237 -8.95 9.10 15.56
CA ASN A 237 -9.09 9.89 16.80
C ASN A 237 -7.75 9.96 17.54
N LEU A 238 -6.64 10.10 16.81
CA LEU A 238 -5.27 10.02 17.33
C LEU A 238 -4.67 11.40 17.55
#